data_6ee12f67819d853db9857f31916b6fa3
#
_entry.id   6ee12f67819d853db9857f31916b6fa3
#
_cell.length_a   1.000
_cell.length_b   1.000
_cell.length_c   1.000
_cell.angle_alpha   90.00
_cell.angle_beta   90.00
_cell.angle_gamma   90.00
#
_symmetry.space_group_name_H-M   'P 1'
#
loop_
_entity.id
_entity.type
_entity.pdbx_description
1 polymer ?
#
loop_
_entity_poly.entity_id
_entity_poly.type
_entity_poly.pdbx_seq_one_letter_code
_entity_poly.pdbx_strand_id
1 'polypeptide(L)'
;TLPTDRGNLCCAWHTNGLIDPLAIALNHNRFFVLGGRHDLVTRPLLSWWTRRMAVQPVVRKAELLRGGCSEEEATQINGRSLLMLATGISEGFGCVLFPEGTSHSESSMLRFRTGPMRTVLAAGAIAKSRGNELPAVIPIGLHFRNRELFRTDEWVEYGPPLQLVDDDIPDEL
;
A
#
# COMPACT_ATOMS: atom_id res chain seq x y z
N THR A 1 20.19 1.73 0.64
CA THR A 1 19.65 2.03 -0.72
C THR A 1 18.48 1.12 -1.01
N LEU A 2 17.40 1.69 -1.55
CA LEU A 2 16.24 0.89 -1.97
C LEU A 2 16.60 0.00 -3.14
N PRO A 3 16.09 -1.25 -3.21
CA PRO A 3 16.25 -2.09 -4.37
C PRO A 3 15.69 -1.43 -5.62
N THR A 4 16.44 -1.42 -6.71
CA THR A 4 16.02 -0.85 -7.98
C THR A 4 15.72 -1.89 -9.06
N ASP A 5 16.04 -3.14 -8.77
CA ASP A 5 15.92 -4.31 -9.65
C ASP A 5 14.59 -5.07 -9.50
N ARG A 6 13.85 -4.80 -8.43
CA ARG A 6 12.62 -5.53 -8.07
C ARG A 6 11.53 -4.61 -7.54
N GLY A 7 10.30 -5.09 -7.49
CA GLY A 7 9.18 -4.37 -6.89
C GLY A 7 9.27 -4.31 -5.38
N ASN A 8 8.62 -3.30 -4.80
CA ASN A 8 8.71 -3.02 -3.38
C ASN A 8 7.34 -2.77 -2.77
N LEU A 9 7.04 -3.41 -1.64
CA LEU A 9 5.92 -3.04 -0.79
C LEU A 9 6.42 -2.20 0.39
N CYS A 10 6.15 -0.91 0.37
CA CYS A 10 6.43 0.01 1.47
C CYS A 10 5.33 -0.10 2.53
N CYS A 11 5.72 -0.36 3.76
CA CYS A 11 4.83 -0.46 4.92
C CYS A 11 5.20 0.60 5.95
N ALA A 12 4.25 1.44 6.33
CA ALA A 12 4.45 2.52 7.29
C ALA A 12 3.33 2.57 8.35
N TRP A 13 3.62 3.21 9.45
CA TRP A 13 2.61 3.67 10.40
C TRP A 13 1.79 4.80 9.78
N HIS A 14 0.45 4.72 9.89
CA HIS A 14 -0.45 5.64 9.20
C HIS A 14 -1.01 6.72 10.13
N THR A 15 -0.37 7.87 10.17
CA THR A 15 -0.77 8.98 11.03
C THR A 15 -1.56 10.07 10.29
N ASN A 16 -1.36 10.23 8.98
CA ASN A 16 -2.05 11.23 8.17
C ASN A 16 -2.58 10.63 6.87
N GLY A 17 -3.90 10.53 6.76
CA GLY A 17 -4.60 9.78 5.71
C GLY A 17 -4.27 10.14 4.27
N LEU A 18 -3.80 11.35 3.99
CA LEU A 18 -3.49 11.82 2.65
C LEU A 18 -1.99 12.06 2.44
N ILE A 19 -1.33 12.65 3.42
CA ILE A 19 0.07 13.09 3.30
C ILE A 19 1.01 11.88 3.30
N ASP A 20 0.84 10.92 4.21
CA ASP A 20 1.74 9.78 4.35
C ASP A 20 1.99 9.00 3.04
N PRO A 21 0.96 8.59 2.27
CA PRO A 21 1.21 7.88 1.01
C PRO A 21 1.88 8.76 -0.04
N LEU A 22 1.57 10.05 -0.06
CA LEU A 22 2.19 11.00 -1.00
C LEU A 22 3.66 11.24 -0.65
N ALA A 23 3.97 11.43 0.63
CA ALA A 23 5.34 11.62 1.10
C ALA A 23 6.22 10.42 0.73
N ILE A 24 5.75 9.20 0.94
CA ILE A 24 6.49 7.99 0.55
C ILE A 24 6.65 7.94 -0.98
N ALA A 25 5.58 8.13 -1.74
CA ALA A 25 5.60 8.01 -3.19
C ALA A 25 6.49 9.08 -3.86
N LEU A 26 6.49 10.31 -3.34
CA LEU A 26 7.29 11.42 -3.90
C LEU A 26 8.78 11.31 -3.55
N ASN A 27 9.12 10.69 -2.44
CA ASN A 27 10.51 10.48 -2.00
C ASN A 27 11.10 9.14 -2.46
N HIS A 28 10.33 8.31 -3.15
CA HIS A 28 10.79 7.05 -3.71
C HIS A 28 11.24 7.23 -5.16
N ASN A 29 12.27 6.51 -5.57
CA ASN A 29 12.86 6.61 -6.91
C ASN A 29 12.16 5.79 -8.00
N ARG A 30 10.96 5.27 -7.74
CA ARG A 30 10.19 4.43 -8.66
C ARG A 30 8.75 4.90 -8.81
N PHE A 31 8.12 4.46 -9.88
CA PHE A 31 6.67 4.60 -10.04
C PHE A 31 5.93 3.74 -9.03
N PHE A 32 4.83 4.27 -8.51
CA PHE A 32 4.01 3.64 -7.48
C PHE A 32 2.64 3.23 -8.01
N VAL A 33 2.18 2.07 -7.54
CA VAL A 33 0.76 1.72 -7.51
C VAL A 33 0.26 1.93 -6.08
N LEU A 34 -0.86 2.62 -5.93
CA LEU A 34 -1.34 3.05 -4.62
C LEU A 34 -2.66 2.36 -4.25
N GLY A 35 -2.74 1.87 -3.02
CA GLY A 35 -4.03 1.50 -2.43
C GLY A 35 -4.68 2.72 -1.78
N GLY A 36 -5.89 3.07 -2.19
CA GLY A 36 -6.62 4.22 -1.67
C GLY A 36 -8.04 3.90 -1.24
N ARG A 37 -8.64 4.79 -0.46
CA ARG A 37 -10.03 4.66 -0.03
C ARG A 37 -10.97 4.62 -1.23
N HIS A 38 -11.93 3.71 -1.22
CA HIS A 38 -12.93 3.55 -2.28
C HIS A 38 -13.70 4.85 -2.54
N ASP A 39 -14.10 5.58 -1.49
CA ASP A 39 -14.83 6.83 -1.63
C ASP A 39 -14.05 7.96 -2.31
N LEU A 40 -12.71 7.94 -2.28
CA LEU A 40 -11.88 8.89 -3.04
C LEU A 40 -11.91 8.62 -4.54
N VAL A 41 -11.96 7.34 -4.92
CA VAL A 41 -11.96 6.91 -6.33
C VAL A 41 -13.32 7.16 -6.99
N THR A 42 -14.40 7.22 -6.21
CA THR A 42 -15.77 7.43 -6.71
C THR A 42 -16.19 8.89 -6.80
N ARG A 43 -15.49 9.82 -6.15
CA ARG A 43 -15.82 11.27 -6.20
C ARG A 43 -15.45 11.88 -7.56
N PRO A 44 -16.33 12.63 -8.23
CA PRO A 44 -16.13 13.10 -9.61
C PRO A 44 -14.80 13.83 -9.87
N LEU A 45 -14.43 14.77 -9.02
CA LEU A 45 -13.17 15.54 -9.15
C LEU A 45 -11.94 14.72 -8.76
N LEU A 46 -12.04 13.91 -7.70
CA LEU A 46 -10.92 13.10 -7.21
C LEU A 46 -10.71 11.85 -8.06
N SER A 47 -11.76 11.31 -8.69
CA SER A 47 -11.66 10.10 -9.51
C SER A 47 -10.74 10.29 -10.72
N TRP A 48 -10.72 11.49 -11.32
CA TRP A 48 -9.81 11.79 -12.41
C TRP A 48 -8.33 11.75 -11.96
N TRP A 49 -8.02 12.33 -10.80
CA TRP A 49 -6.68 12.30 -10.20
C TRP A 49 -6.27 10.90 -9.78
N THR A 50 -7.14 10.19 -9.06
CA THR A 50 -6.84 8.84 -8.55
C THR A 50 -6.61 7.83 -9.68
N ARG A 51 -7.33 7.95 -10.80
CA ARG A 51 -7.09 7.13 -12.00
C ARG A 51 -5.72 7.41 -12.62
N ARG A 52 -5.29 8.67 -12.69
CA ARG A 52 -3.97 9.03 -13.21
C ARG A 52 -2.82 8.57 -12.31
N MET A 53 -3.07 8.47 -11.01
CA MET A 53 -2.10 7.99 -10.03
C MET A 53 -2.16 6.47 -9.82
N ALA A 54 -2.85 5.72 -10.66
CA ALA A 54 -3.03 4.26 -10.55
C ALA A 54 -3.53 3.80 -9.16
N VAL A 55 -4.38 4.62 -8.50
CA VAL A 55 -4.93 4.29 -7.19
C VAL A 55 -5.95 3.18 -7.32
N GLN A 56 -5.73 2.08 -6.60
CA GLN A 56 -6.64 0.95 -6.52
C GLN A 56 -7.59 1.14 -5.32
N PRO A 57 -8.92 1.01 -5.52
CA PRO A 57 -9.89 1.23 -4.45
C PRO A 57 -9.83 0.13 -3.39
N VAL A 58 -9.76 0.52 -2.12
CA VAL A 58 -9.84 -0.40 -0.98
C VAL A 58 -11.04 -0.02 -0.11
N VAL A 59 -11.98 -0.93 0.06
CA VAL A 59 -13.15 -0.77 0.93
C VAL A 59 -12.75 -1.10 2.36
N ARG A 60 -12.96 -0.17 3.28
CA ARG A 60 -12.66 -0.33 4.69
C ARG A 60 -13.90 -0.81 5.46
N LYS A 61 -13.68 -1.51 6.58
CA LYS A 61 -14.77 -1.94 7.47
C LYS A 61 -15.68 -0.78 7.91
N ALA A 62 -15.13 0.41 8.12
CA ALA A 62 -15.89 1.59 8.46
C ALA A 62 -16.84 2.08 7.34
N GLU A 63 -16.54 1.78 6.08
CA GLU A 63 -17.40 2.10 4.93
C GLU A 63 -18.55 1.10 4.84
N LEU A 64 -18.30 -0.18 5.13
CA LEU A 64 -19.35 -1.20 5.25
C LEU A 64 -20.38 -0.85 6.31
N LEU A 65 -19.92 -0.42 7.49
CA LEU A 65 -20.80 -0.01 8.61
C LEU A 65 -21.67 1.22 8.28
N ARG A 66 -21.26 2.03 7.28
CA ARG A 66 -22.04 3.17 6.78
C ARG A 66 -23.00 2.80 5.65
N GLY A 67 -23.11 1.53 5.29
CA GLY A 67 -24.02 1.05 4.24
C GLY A 67 -23.59 1.40 2.82
N GLY A 68 -22.29 1.66 2.58
CA GLY A 68 -21.77 2.05 1.25
C GLY A 68 -21.72 0.91 0.23
N CYS A 69 -21.62 -0.34 0.67
CA CYS A 69 -21.68 -1.55 -0.15
C CYS A 69 -21.91 -2.79 0.73
N SER A 70 -22.25 -3.93 0.10
CA SER A 70 -22.38 -5.21 0.80
C SER A 70 -21.00 -5.80 1.15
N GLU A 71 -20.95 -6.77 2.08
CA GLU A 71 -19.70 -7.48 2.42
C GLU A 71 -19.15 -8.27 1.22
N GLU A 72 -20.01 -8.81 0.38
CA GLU A 72 -19.63 -9.54 -0.82
C GLU A 72 -18.98 -8.59 -1.85
N GLU A 73 -19.62 -7.46 -2.12
CA GLU A 73 -19.07 -6.43 -3.01
C GLU A 73 -17.73 -5.90 -2.51
N ALA A 74 -17.60 -5.64 -1.20
CA ALA A 74 -16.35 -5.21 -0.59
C ALA A 74 -15.24 -6.26 -0.73
N THR A 75 -15.58 -7.53 -0.57
CA THR A 75 -14.63 -8.63 -0.74
C THR A 75 -14.15 -8.73 -2.18
N GLN A 76 -15.05 -8.59 -3.16
CA GLN A 76 -14.69 -8.59 -4.57
C GLN A 76 -13.83 -7.38 -4.96
N ILE A 77 -14.21 -6.17 -4.52
CA ILE A 77 -13.43 -4.94 -4.78
C ILE A 77 -12.04 -5.08 -4.19
N ASN A 78 -11.94 -5.49 -2.93
CA ASN A 78 -10.66 -5.65 -2.24
C ASN A 78 -9.79 -6.73 -2.89
N GLY A 79 -10.37 -7.86 -3.27
CA GLY A 79 -9.66 -8.93 -3.97
C GLY A 79 -9.06 -8.46 -5.30
N ARG A 80 -9.86 -7.76 -6.12
CA ARG A 80 -9.40 -7.15 -7.38
C ARG A 80 -8.27 -6.15 -7.15
N SER A 81 -8.44 -5.28 -6.18
CA SER A 81 -7.45 -4.22 -5.88
C SER A 81 -6.14 -4.82 -5.38
N LEU A 82 -6.18 -5.80 -4.48
CA LEU A 82 -4.98 -6.47 -4.02
C LEU A 82 -4.25 -7.20 -5.15
N LEU A 83 -5.00 -7.82 -6.08
CA LEU A 83 -4.41 -8.48 -7.25
C LEU A 83 -3.75 -7.46 -8.20
N MET A 84 -4.37 -6.31 -8.44
CA MET A 84 -3.80 -5.24 -9.27
C MET A 84 -2.52 -4.66 -8.63
N LEU A 85 -2.53 -4.46 -7.32
CA LEU A 85 -1.35 -4.02 -6.58
C LEU A 85 -0.23 -5.07 -6.66
N ALA A 86 -0.56 -6.35 -6.44
CA ALA A 86 0.38 -7.46 -6.54
C ALA A 86 1.00 -7.57 -7.94
N THR A 87 0.19 -7.41 -8.98
CA THR A 87 0.67 -7.39 -10.38
C THR A 87 1.66 -6.24 -10.59
N GLY A 88 1.33 -5.03 -10.17
CA GLY A 88 2.25 -3.89 -10.27
C GLY A 88 3.57 -4.14 -9.54
N ILE A 89 3.52 -4.66 -8.31
CA ILE A 89 4.72 -5.00 -7.55
C ILE A 89 5.55 -6.07 -8.31
N SER A 90 4.92 -7.11 -8.85
CA SER A 90 5.62 -8.16 -9.59
C SER A 90 6.31 -7.65 -10.87
N GLU A 91 5.87 -6.54 -11.40
CA GLU A 91 6.44 -5.85 -12.58
C GLU A 91 7.50 -4.80 -12.19
N GLY A 92 7.85 -4.70 -10.92
CA GLY A 92 8.91 -3.83 -10.44
C GLY A 92 8.44 -2.47 -9.93
N PHE A 93 7.13 -2.18 -9.86
CA PHE A 93 6.63 -0.93 -9.28
C PHE A 93 6.76 -0.92 -7.75
N GLY A 94 6.84 0.28 -7.17
CA GLY A 94 6.63 0.49 -5.76
C GLY A 94 5.13 0.41 -5.42
N CYS A 95 4.81 -0.02 -4.22
CA CYS A 95 3.47 0.04 -3.66
C CYS A 95 3.55 0.53 -2.22
N VAL A 96 2.57 1.29 -1.76
CA VAL A 96 2.46 1.64 -0.35
C VAL A 96 1.14 1.13 0.21
N LEU A 97 1.24 0.38 1.30
CA LEU A 97 0.11 -0.06 2.11
C LEU A 97 0.41 0.16 3.59
N PHE A 98 -0.62 0.52 4.33
CA PHE A 98 -0.53 0.72 5.76
C PHE A 98 -1.12 -0.50 6.46
N PRO A 99 -0.29 -1.31 7.17
CA PRO A 99 -0.73 -2.59 7.73
C PRO A 99 -1.88 -2.48 8.73
N GLU A 100 -2.04 -1.34 9.36
CA GLU A 100 -3.12 -1.08 10.33
C GLU A 100 -4.49 -0.88 9.67
N GLY A 101 -4.52 -0.56 8.38
CA GLY A 101 -5.73 -0.40 7.59
C GLY A 101 -6.55 0.86 7.89
N THR A 102 -6.05 1.74 8.74
CA THR A 102 -6.66 3.03 9.08
C THR A 102 -5.62 4.03 9.53
N SER A 103 -5.86 5.31 9.29
CA SER A 103 -5.07 6.38 9.91
C SER A 103 -5.59 6.66 11.32
N HIS A 104 -4.69 6.90 12.27
CA HIS A 104 -5.03 7.17 13.67
C HIS A 104 -3.99 8.03 14.37
N SER A 105 -4.34 8.48 15.59
CA SER A 105 -3.49 9.35 16.43
C SER A 105 -3.00 8.68 17.70
N GLU A 106 -3.17 7.36 17.81
CA GLU A 106 -2.70 6.59 18.96
C GLU A 106 -1.17 6.68 19.09
N SER A 107 -0.66 6.54 20.30
CA SER A 107 0.79 6.58 20.58
C SER A 107 1.50 5.26 20.29
N SER A 108 0.77 4.23 19.92
CA SER A 108 1.28 2.88 19.60
C SER A 108 0.64 2.34 18.32
N MET A 109 1.32 1.41 17.67
CA MET A 109 0.81 0.73 16.49
C MET A 109 -0.43 -0.10 16.82
N LEU A 110 -1.43 -0.05 15.94
CA LEU A 110 -2.60 -0.92 16.00
C LEU A 110 -2.28 -2.32 15.45
N ARG A 111 -3.21 -3.24 15.67
CA ARG A 111 -3.08 -4.61 15.14
C ARG A 111 -2.99 -4.60 13.61
N PHE A 112 -1.97 -5.23 13.07
CA PHE A 112 -1.76 -5.38 11.65
C PHE A 112 -2.82 -6.27 10.99
N ARG A 113 -3.25 -5.85 9.82
CA ARG A 113 -4.13 -6.60 8.92
C ARG A 113 -3.28 -7.47 7.99
N THR A 114 -3.85 -8.58 7.54
CA THR A 114 -3.16 -9.51 6.65
C THR A 114 -3.06 -9.06 5.19
N GLY A 115 -3.84 -8.04 4.80
CA GLY A 115 -3.90 -7.53 3.42
C GLY A 115 -2.53 -7.24 2.79
N PRO A 116 -1.67 -6.43 3.40
CA PRO A 116 -0.35 -6.12 2.85
C PRO A 116 0.53 -7.36 2.65
N MET A 117 0.56 -8.29 3.61
CA MET A 117 1.34 -9.52 3.46
C MET A 117 0.79 -10.42 2.36
N ARG A 118 -0.53 -10.57 2.29
CA ARG A 118 -1.17 -11.31 1.18
C ARG A 118 -0.84 -10.68 -0.18
N THR A 119 -0.79 -9.36 -0.26
CA THR A 119 -0.45 -8.65 -1.50
C THR A 119 0.99 -8.94 -1.93
N VAL A 120 1.96 -8.88 -1.01
CA VAL A 120 3.37 -9.10 -1.36
C VAL A 120 3.66 -10.58 -1.67
N LEU A 121 3.00 -11.51 -0.99
CA LEU A 121 3.10 -12.95 -1.29
C LEU A 121 2.50 -13.27 -2.66
N ALA A 122 1.34 -12.69 -2.99
CA ALA A 122 0.76 -12.79 -4.32
C ALA A 122 1.66 -12.19 -5.40
N ALA A 123 2.29 -11.04 -5.11
CA ALA A 123 3.28 -10.45 -6.01
C ALA A 123 4.49 -11.35 -6.22
N GLY A 124 4.97 -12.02 -5.16
CA GLY A 124 6.04 -13.01 -5.23
C GLY A 124 5.68 -14.20 -6.12
N ALA A 125 4.48 -14.77 -5.96
CA ALA A 125 4.00 -15.87 -6.80
C ALA A 125 3.88 -15.45 -8.28
N ILE A 126 3.36 -14.26 -8.56
CA ILE A 126 3.28 -13.73 -9.93
C ILE A 126 4.69 -13.48 -10.48
N ALA A 127 5.60 -12.88 -9.72
CA ALA A 127 6.97 -12.63 -10.14
C ALA A 127 7.68 -13.95 -10.48
N LYS A 128 7.59 -14.94 -9.59
CA LYS A 128 8.16 -16.30 -9.79
C LYS A 128 7.62 -16.94 -11.07
N SER A 129 6.31 -16.90 -11.31
CA SER A 129 5.70 -17.45 -12.52
C SER A 129 6.15 -16.79 -13.83
N ARG A 130 6.61 -15.54 -13.76
CA ARG A 130 7.09 -14.75 -14.89
C ARG A 130 8.61 -14.72 -15.02
N GLY A 131 9.35 -15.33 -14.10
CA GLY A 131 10.80 -15.27 -14.04
C GLY A 131 11.35 -13.89 -13.65
N ASN A 132 10.56 -13.08 -12.95
CA ASN A 132 10.97 -11.79 -12.43
C ASN A 132 11.60 -11.97 -11.03
N GLU A 133 12.37 -10.96 -10.60
CA GLU A 133 12.91 -10.92 -9.24
C GLU A 133 11.80 -10.85 -8.18
N LEU A 134 11.99 -11.58 -7.08
CA LEU A 134 11.03 -11.55 -5.98
C LEU A 134 10.98 -10.17 -5.31
N PRO A 135 9.79 -9.67 -4.96
CA PRO A 135 9.64 -8.35 -4.35
C PRO A 135 10.23 -8.28 -2.94
N ALA A 136 10.47 -7.07 -2.46
CA ALA A 136 10.89 -6.81 -1.09
C ALA A 136 9.84 -6.02 -0.31
N VAL A 137 9.79 -6.22 1.00
CA VAL A 137 9.04 -5.38 1.93
C VAL A 137 9.98 -4.35 2.54
N ILE A 138 9.58 -3.08 2.50
CA ILE A 138 10.38 -1.98 3.00
C ILE A 138 9.64 -1.32 4.18
N PRO A 139 10.14 -1.46 5.40
CA PRO A 139 9.63 -0.69 6.54
C PRO A 139 9.92 0.80 6.35
N ILE A 140 8.92 1.64 6.60
CA ILE A 140 9.06 3.10 6.47
C ILE A 140 8.72 3.76 7.80
N GLY A 141 9.63 4.59 8.30
CA GLY A 141 9.39 5.54 9.38
C GLY A 141 8.94 6.89 8.82
N LEU A 142 7.84 7.43 9.35
CA LEU A 142 7.34 8.76 9.03
C LEU A 142 7.39 9.63 10.28
N HIS A 143 8.13 10.73 10.21
CA HIS A 143 8.32 11.64 11.32
C HIS A 143 7.95 13.05 10.92
N PHE A 144 6.97 13.62 11.59
CA PHE A 144 6.55 15.00 11.40
C PHE A 144 7.00 15.85 12.58
N ARG A 145 7.61 17.00 12.31
CA ARG A 145 7.94 17.97 13.37
C ARG A 145 6.68 18.43 14.10
N ASN A 146 5.63 18.71 13.34
CA ASN A 146 4.28 18.96 13.86
C ASN A 146 3.25 18.58 12.78
N ARG A 147 2.61 17.43 12.91
CA ARG A 147 1.67 16.89 11.90
C ARG A 147 0.37 17.69 11.75
N GLU A 148 0.07 18.59 12.68
CA GLU A 148 -1.14 19.43 12.66
C GLU A 148 -0.93 20.75 11.94
N LEU A 149 0.33 21.14 11.71
CA LEU A 149 0.67 22.38 11.05
C LEU A 149 0.86 22.19 9.55
N PHE A 150 0.28 23.11 8.77
CA PHE A 150 0.58 23.22 7.34
C PHE A 150 2.04 23.63 7.13
N ARG A 151 2.73 23.04 6.16
CA ARG A 151 4.16 23.30 5.86
C ARG A 151 5.12 22.95 7.02
N THR A 152 4.84 21.86 7.68
CA THR A 152 5.78 21.29 8.66
C THR A 152 6.89 20.49 7.97
N ASP A 153 8.01 20.34 8.65
CA ASP A 153 9.06 19.44 8.18
C ASP A 153 8.62 17.99 8.36
N GLU A 154 8.88 17.17 7.34
CA GLU A 154 8.65 15.74 7.34
C GLU A 154 9.95 15.00 7.05
N TRP A 155 10.18 13.92 7.77
CA TRP A 155 11.29 13.00 7.58
C TRP A 155 10.76 11.62 7.22
N VAL A 156 11.18 11.11 6.07
CA VAL A 156 10.84 9.77 5.60
C VAL A 156 12.08 8.89 5.72
N GLU A 157 12.02 7.89 6.59
CA GLU A 157 13.11 6.93 6.81
C GLU A 157 12.76 5.59 6.18
N TYR A 158 13.63 5.11 5.29
CA TYR A 158 13.50 3.80 4.67
C TYR A 158 14.37 2.80 5.42
N GLY A 159 13.75 1.83 6.06
CA GLY A 159 14.43 0.73 6.72
C GLY A 159 15.09 -0.25 5.74
N PRO A 160 15.85 -1.22 6.26
CA PRO A 160 16.46 -2.26 5.42
C PRO A 160 15.38 -3.09 4.73
N PRO A 161 15.53 -3.38 3.43
CA PRO A 161 14.59 -4.23 2.70
C PRO A 161 14.56 -5.66 3.26
N LEU A 162 13.38 -6.16 3.54
CA LEU A 162 13.12 -7.56 3.85
C LEU A 162 12.82 -8.27 2.53
N GLN A 163 13.77 -9.07 2.06
CA GLN A 163 13.63 -9.79 0.80
C GLN A 163 12.82 -11.06 1.02
N LEU A 164 11.88 -11.33 0.12
CA LEU A 164 11.23 -12.64 0.05
C LEU A 164 12.21 -13.66 -0.56
N VAL A 165 12.13 -14.87 -0.08
CA VAL A 165 12.81 -16.04 -0.66
C VAL A 165 11.77 -17.02 -1.20
N ASP A 166 12.20 -17.97 -2.03
CA ASP A 166 11.27 -18.92 -2.67
C ASP A 166 10.42 -19.71 -1.68
N ASP A 167 10.97 -20.02 -0.50
CA ASP A 167 10.28 -20.77 0.56
C ASP A 167 9.16 -19.94 1.25
N ASP A 168 9.19 -18.61 1.12
CA ASP A 168 8.13 -17.75 1.64
C ASP A 168 6.88 -17.75 0.73
N ILE A 169 7.02 -18.17 -0.52
CA ILE A 169 5.97 -18.09 -1.52
C ILE A 169 5.10 -19.35 -1.45
N PRO A 170 3.81 -19.21 -1.12
CA PRO A 170 2.93 -20.37 -1.09
C PRO A 170 2.68 -20.91 -2.51
N ASP A 171 2.60 -22.24 -2.63
CA ASP A 171 2.30 -22.92 -3.90
C ASP A 171 0.89 -22.60 -4.42
N GLU A 172 -0.04 -22.32 -3.49
CA GLU A 172 -1.42 -21.92 -3.79
C GLU A 172 -1.77 -20.61 -3.04
N LEU A 173 -2.38 -19.68 -3.73
CA LEU A 173 -2.85 -18.38 -3.21
C LEU A 173 -4.38 -18.28 -3.18
#